data_b225aeb746ad073709f99da638fee8c0
#
_entry.id   b225aeb746ad073709f99da638fee8c0
#
_cell.length_a   1.000
_cell.length_b   1.000
_cell.length_c   1.000
_cell.angle_alpha   90.00
_cell.angle_beta   90.00
_cell.angle_gamma   90.00
#
_symmetry.space_group_name_H-M   'P 1'
#
loop_
_entity.id
_entity.type
_entity.pdbx_description
1 polymer ?
#
loop_
_entity_poly.entity_id
_entity_poly.type
_entity_poly.pdbx_seq_one_letter_code
_entity_poly.pdbx_strand_id
1 'polypeptide(L)'
;MEPINDVGQLFAHQRAVRAFADRDVDDALVDAVLTAATHAPSGSNTQPWRFIVVRDPAVKAQLSEAYAEAQRSQYGSGDGSGTASAAAAGGPPPTPWANVPVLIVACVRVPARTGRAGFQTGASVYPAVQNLMLRARSLGLGTVLTTLHRRNRDRIHAILGIPDDYDSAAIIPLGWPAVAYGRNRRAPASAVTMHDRWDPERA
;
A
#
# COMPACT_ATOMS: atom_id res chain seq x y z
N MET A 1 1.71 3.43 -17.54
CA MET A 1 3.06 2.82 -17.72
C MET A 1 2.90 1.52 -18.52
N GLU A 2 3.90 1.16 -19.31
CA GLU A 2 3.87 -0.13 -20.01
C GLU A 2 3.90 -1.31 -19.04
N PRO A 3 3.19 -2.43 -19.37
CA PRO A 3 3.28 -3.68 -18.62
C PRO A 3 4.69 -4.24 -18.56
N ILE A 4 5.02 -4.99 -17.50
CA ILE A 4 6.32 -5.65 -17.30
C ILE A 4 6.11 -7.12 -16.99
N ASN A 5 6.70 -7.99 -17.81
CA ASN A 5 6.64 -9.45 -17.64
C ASN A 5 7.96 -10.05 -17.12
N ASP A 6 9.08 -9.35 -17.25
CA ASP A 6 10.36 -9.77 -16.67
C ASP A 6 10.39 -9.49 -15.17
N VAL A 7 10.69 -10.51 -14.36
CA VAL A 7 10.67 -10.45 -12.90
C VAL A 7 11.71 -9.46 -12.35
N GLY A 8 12.92 -9.45 -12.91
CA GLY A 8 13.98 -8.53 -12.46
C GLY A 8 13.61 -7.07 -12.74
N GLN A 9 13.06 -6.80 -13.92
CA GLN A 9 12.55 -5.47 -14.26
C GLN A 9 11.36 -5.09 -13.39
N LEU A 10 10.48 -6.04 -13.06
CA LEU A 10 9.33 -5.78 -12.19
C LEU A 10 9.77 -5.28 -10.81
N PHE A 11 10.72 -5.96 -10.16
CA PHE A 11 11.29 -5.50 -8.88
C PHE A 11 11.96 -4.12 -9.00
N ALA A 12 12.69 -3.87 -10.08
CA ALA A 12 13.38 -2.60 -10.29
C ALA A 12 12.44 -1.42 -10.56
N HIS A 13 11.21 -1.67 -11.04
CA HIS A 13 10.26 -0.63 -11.41
C HIS A 13 9.04 -0.54 -10.49
N GLN A 14 8.84 -1.49 -9.56
CA GLN A 14 7.82 -1.36 -8.52
C GLN A 14 8.26 -0.24 -7.55
N ARG A 15 7.44 0.78 -7.43
CA ARG A 15 7.66 1.92 -6.55
C ARG A 15 6.33 2.59 -6.17
N ALA A 16 6.38 3.47 -5.17
CA ALA A 16 5.22 4.24 -4.75
C ALA A 16 4.76 5.22 -5.85
N VAL A 17 3.55 5.01 -6.35
CA VAL A 17 2.84 5.89 -7.27
C VAL A 17 1.75 6.61 -6.49
N ARG A 18 1.77 7.95 -6.48
CA ARG A 18 0.83 8.78 -5.72
C ARG A 18 -0.01 9.70 -6.60
N ALA A 19 0.37 9.86 -7.87
CA ALA A 19 -0.39 10.64 -8.84
C ALA A 19 -0.99 9.69 -9.88
N PHE A 20 -2.32 9.74 -10.01
CA PHE A 20 -3.10 8.85 -10.85
C PHE A 20 -3.83 9.64 -11.92
N ALA A 21 -3.95 9.06 -13.12
CA ALA A 21 -4.77 9.57 -14.18
C ALA A 21 -6.26 9.39 -13.85
N ASP A 22 -7.08 10.27 -14.36
CA ASP A 22 -8.54 10.14 -14.33
C ASP A 22 -8.96 9.09 -15.36
N ARG A 23 -8.81 7.84 -14.98
CA ARG A 23 -9.12 6.67 -15.79
C ARG A 23 -9.50 5.50 -14.90
N ASP A 24 -10.64 4.91 -15.15
CA ASP A 24 -11.12 3.74 -14.43
C ASP A 24 -10.18 2.53 -14.55
N VAL A 25 -10.29 1.64 -13.58
CA VAL A 25 -9.61 0.33 -13.55
C VAL A 25 -10.67 -0.76 -13.60
N ASP A 26 -10.65 -1.56 -14.65
CA ASP A 26 -11.61 -2.65 -14.86
C ASP A 26 -11.59 -3.65 -13.69
N ASP A 27 -12.73 -4.24 -13.36
CA ASP A 27 -12.86 -5.23 -12.29
C ASP A 27 -11.95 -6.44 -12.52
N ALA A 28 -11.79 -6.88 -13.77
CA ALA A 28 -10.89 -7.98 -14.10
C ALA A 28 -9.42 -7.69 -13.72
N LEU A 29 -8.97 -6.43 -13.80
CA LEU A 29 -7.63 -6.04 -13.37
C LEU A 29 -7.52 -6.04 -11.84
N VAL A 30 -8.57 -5.59 -11.13
CA VAL A 30 -8.63 -5.64 -9.66
C VAL A 30 -8.63 -7.08 -9.18
N ASP A 31 -9.41 -7.97 -9.81
CA ASP A 31 -9.44 -9.39 -9.48
C ASP A 31 -8.09 -10.07 -9.71
N ALA A 32 -7.41 -9.75 -10.81
CA ALA A 32 -6.07 -10.27 -11.08
C ALA A 32 -5.04 -9.83 -10.02
N VAL A 33 -5.16 -8.60 -9.53
CA VAL A 33 -4.29 -8.03 -8.48
C VAL A 33 -4.59 -8.70 -7.14
N LEU A 34 -5.86 -8.90 -6.79
CA LEU A 34 -6.27 -9.59 -5.56
C LEU A 34 -5.91 -11.08 -5.58
N THR A 35 -6.08 -11.74 -6.71
CA THR A 35 -5.65 -13.14 -6.89
C THR A 35 -4.16 -13.28 -6.60
N ALA A 36 -3.30 -12.39 -7.12
CA ALA A 36 -1.88 -12.41 -6.81
C ALA A 36 -1.59 -12.24 -5.31
N ALA A 37 -2.37 -11.41 -4.61
CA ALA A 37 -2.23 -11.25 -3.18
C ALA A 37 -2.46 -12.57 -2.42
N THR A 38 -3.45 -13.36 -2.84
CA THR A 38 -3.79 -14.63 -2.15
C THR A 38 -2.73 -15.72 -2.31
N HIS A 39 -1.79 -15.57 -3.25
CA HIS A 39 -0.65 -16.47 -3.40
C HIS A 39 0.51 -16.19 -2.45
N ALA A 40 0.37 -15.25 -1.52
CA ALA A 40 1.36 -15.00 -0.50
C ALA A 40 1.43 -16.15 0.54
N PRO A 41 2.60 -16.40 1.14
CA PRO A 41 2.71 -17.34 2.26
C PRO A 41 2.02 -16.78 3.52
N SER A 42 1.50 -17.68 4.35
CA SER A 42 0.99 -17.32 5.67
C SER A 42 1.29 -18.41 6.69
N GLY A 43 1.45 -18.05 7.96
CA GLY A 43 1.71 -19.00 9.04
C GLY A 43 0.64 -20.10 9.06
N SER A 44 1.06 -21.37 9.01
CA SER A 44 0.19 -22.55 8.94
C SER A 44 -0.89 -22.47 7.85
N ASN A 45 -0.63 -21.73 6.79
CA ASN A 45 -1.58 -21.47 5.68
C ASN A 45 -2.95 -20.92 6.15
N THR A 46 -2.96 -20.14 7.21
CA THR A 46 -4.19 -19.61 7.80
C THR A 46 -4.88 -18.55 6.96
N GLN A 47 -4.16 -17.92 6.03
CA GLN A 47 -4.66 -16.91 5.10
C GLN A 47 -5.50 -15.83 5.81
N PRO A 48 -4.91 -15.12 6.79
CA PRO A 48 -5.63 -14.28 7.73
C PRO A 48 -6.09 -12.94 7.13
N TRP A 49 -5.78 -12.70 5.87
CA TRP A 49 -6.10 -11.45 5.17
C TRP A 49 -7.56 -11.40 4.72
N ARG A 50 -8.09 -10.18 4.63
CA ARG A 50 -9.30 -9.80 3.91
C ARG A 50 -8.99 -8.50 3.16
N PHE A 51 -9.63 -8.32 2.02
CA PHE A 51 -9.45 -7.11 1.21
C PHE A 51 -10.82 -6.45 1.00
N ILE A 52 -10.87 -5.13 1.26
CA ILE A 52 -12.04 -4.31 0.93
C ILE A 52 -11.66 -3.49 -0.30
N VAL A 53 -12.43 -3.64 -1.37
CA VAL A 53 -12.30 -2.83 -2.59
C VAL A 53 -13.27 -1.66 -2.49
N VAL A 54 -12.76 -0.44 -2.47
CA VAL A 54 -13.56 0.77 -2.34
C VAL A 54 -13.56 1.52 -3.66
N ARG A 55 -14.74 1.60 -4.27
CA ARG A 55 -15.02 2.38 -5.49
C ARG A 55 -16.04 3.49 -5.24
N ASP A 56 -16.92 3.31 -4.26
CA ASP A 56 -17.97 4.27 -3.93
C ASP A 56 -17.39 5.66 -3.66
N PRO A 57 -17.82 6.71 -4.39
CA PRO A 57 -17.27 8.05 -4.25
C PRO A 57 -17.48 8.66 -2.86
N ALA A 58 -18.60 8.35 -2.20
CA ALA A 58 -18.90 8.89 -0.88
C ALA A 58 -18.00 8.25 0.18
N VAL A 59 -17.78 6.94 0.09
CA VAL A 59 -16.84 6.23 0.98
C VAL A 59 -15.41 6.71 0.74
N LYS A 60 -14.98 6.86 -0.53
CA LYS A 60 -13.65 7.41 -0.85
C LYS A 60 -13.44 8.83 -0.30
N ALA A 61 -14.47 9.69 -0.38
CA ALA A 61 -14.41 11.04 0.17
C ALA A 61 -14.19 11.03 1.69
N GLN A 62 -14.95 10.19 2.43
CA GLN A 62 -14.79 10.04 3.88
C GLN A 62 -13.41 9.50 4.25
N LEU A 63 -12.90 8.50 3.52
CA LEU A 63 -11.55 7.96 3.73
C LEU A 63 -10.46 9.01 3.43
N SER A 64 -10.66 9.82 2.38
CA SER A 64 -9.74 10.90 2.00
C SER A 64 -9.63 11.96 3.11
N GLU A 65 -10.76 12.34 3.70
CA GLU A 65 -10.79 13.28 4.82
C GLU A 65 -10.10 12.71 6.07
N ALA A 66 -10.44 11.46 6.45
CA ALA A 66 -9.82 10.78 7.59
C ALA A 66 -8.30 10.62 7.42
N TYR A 67 -7.84 10.37 6.20
CA TYR A 67 -6.41 10.27 5.88
C TYR A 67 -5.71 11.64 5.92
N ALA A 68 -6.33 12.69 5.40
CA ALA A 68 -5.81 14.05 5.46
C ALA A 68 -5.66 14.53 6.91
N GLU A 69 -6.58 14.16 7.78
CA GLU A 69 -6.52 14.42 9.23
C GLU A 69 -5.33 13.71 9.88
N ALA A 70 -5.11 12.42 9.53
CA ALA A 70 -3.94 11.66 9.99
C ALA A 70 -2.62 12.29 9.50
N GLN A 71 -2.59 12.84 8.28
CA GLN A 71 -1.43 13.56 7.74
C GLN A 71 -1.16 14.84 8.54
N ARG A 72 -2.18 15.66 8.80
CA ARG A 72 -2.04 16.87 9.62
C ARG A 72 -1.55 16.56 11.03
N SER A 73 -2.05 15.50 11.64
CA SER A 73 -1.61 15.03 12.96
C SER A 73 -0.14 14.59 12.97
N GLN A 74 0.35 14.01 11.88
CA GLN A 74 1.74 13.51 11.79
C GLN A 74 2.75 14.61 11.48
N TYR A 75 2.39 15.53 10.57
CA TYR A 75 3.35 16.45 9.95
C TYR A 75 3.06 17.92 10.31
N GLY A 76 2.02 18.20 11.12
CA GLY A 76 1.56 19.55 11.43
C GLY A 76 0.75 20.17 10.27
N SER A 77 0.28 21.39 10.48
CA SER A 77 -0.46 22.16 9.45
C SER A 77 0.43 22.76 8.36
N GLY A 78 1.71 22.42 8.34
CA GLY A 78 2.61 22.70 7.21
C GLY A 78 2.24 21.81 6.04
N ASP A 79 2.23 22.35 4.86
CA ASP A 79 1.96 21.87 3.50
C ASP A 79 1.95 20.37 3.17
N GLY A 80 1.57 19.49 4.05
CA GLY A 80 1.45 18.05 3.80
C GLY A 80 2.77 17.37 3.37
N SER A 81 3.87 17.61 4.10
CA SER A 81 5.24 17.22 3.73
C SER A 81 5.53 15.71 3.66
N GLY A 82 4.55 14.86 3.94
CA GLY A 82 4.55 13.49 3.37
C GLY A 82 4.55 13.52 1.83
N THR A 83 4.11 14.64 1.26
CA THR A 83 4.14 14.98 -0.17
C THR A 83 5.41 15.73 -0.56
N ALA A 84 6.15 16.34 0.38
CA ALA A 84 7.38 17.08 0.11
C ALA A 84 8.45 16.20 -0.56
N SER A 85 8.50 14.91 -0.28
CA SER A 85 9.39 13.98 -0.97
C SER A 85 9.05 13.80 -2.46
N ALA A 86 7.78 13.91 -2.86
CA ALA A 86 7.38 13.82 -4.27
C ALA A 86 7.53 15.18 -4.97
N ALA A 87 7.18 16.28 -4.31
CA ALA A 87 7.35 17.64 -4.81
C ALA A 87 8.83 18.04 -4.92
N ALA A 88 9.67 17.67 -3.94
CA ALA A 88 11.12 17.85 -3.98
C ALA A 88 11.78 17.06 -5.12
N ALA A 89 11.13 16.01 -5.63
CA ALA A 89 11.57 15.24 -6.80
C ALA A 89 11.03 15.79 -8.14
N GLY A 90 10.31 16.92 -8.15
CA GLY A 90 9.75 17.53 -9.36
C GLY A 90 8.58 16.73 -9.99
N GLY A 91 7.94 15.85 -9.23
CA GLY A 91 6.78 15.07 -9.69
C GLY A 91 5.46 15.82 -9.51
N PRO A 92 4.37 15.30 -10.14
CA PRO A 92 3.03 15.86 -9.96
C PRO A 92 2.56 15.67 -8.50
N PRO A 93 1.66 16.56 -8.01
CA PRO A 93 1.10 16.44 -6.67
C PRO A 93 0.36 15.10 -6.52
N PRO A 94 0.29 14.53 -5.31
CA PRO A 94 -0.50 13.33 -5.05
C PRO A 94 -1.98 13.54 -5.36
N THR A 95 -2.60 12.55 -5.99
CA THR A 95 -4.04 12.53 -6.20
C THR A 95 -4.76 12.33 -4.85
N PRO A 96 -5.70 13.20 -4.46
CA PRO A 96 -6.55 12.96 -3.30
C PRO A 96 -7.27 11.61 -3.40
N TRP A 97 -7.44 10.90 -2.30
CA TRP A 97 -8.05 9.56 -2.34
C TRP A 97 -9.48 9.54 -2.90
N ALA A 98 -10.21 10.63 -2.74
CA ALA A 98 -11.53 10.79 -3.36
C ALA A 98 -11.50 10.60 -4.89
N ASN A 99 -10.38 10.98 -5.52
CA ASN A 99 -10.19 10.96 -6.98
C ASN A 99 -9.36 9.77 -7.47
N VAL A 100 -8.90 8.89 -6.56
CA VAL A 100 -8.23 7.65 -6.97
C VAL A 100 -9.27 6.66 -7.48
N PRO A 101 -9.03 5.96 -8.60
CA PRO A 101 -10.02 5.03 -9.17
C PRO A 101 -10.46 3.95 -8.16
N VAL A 102 -9.50 3.32 -7.48
CA VAL A 102 -9.76 2.23 -6.53
C VAL A 102 -8.88 2.40 -5.29
N LEU A 103 -9.45 2.21 -4.11
CA LEU A 103 -8.68 1.98 -2.89
C LEU A 103 -8.85 0.51 -2.46
N ILE A 104 -7.75 -0.17 -2.18
CA ILE A 104 -7.77 -1.52 -1.62
C ILE A 104 -7.31 -1.43 -0.17
N VAL A 105 -8.17 -1.85 0.76
CA VAL A 105 -7.85 -1.91 2.20
C VAL A 105 -7.49 -3.35 2.55
N ALA A 106 -6.23 -3.58 2.90
CA ALA A 106 -5.76 -4.88 3.35
C ALA A 106 -5.99 -5.01 4.86
N CYS A 107 -6.91 -5.88 5.24
CA CYS A 107 -7.21 -6.22 6.62
C CYS A 107 -6.56 -7.54 7.00
N VAL A 108 -6.26 -7.71 8.27
CA VAL A 108 -5.69 -8.93 8.84
C VAL A 108 -6.45 -9.32 10.11
N ARG A 109 -6.71 -10.62 10.27
CA ARG A 109 -7.34 -11.14 11.49
C ARG A 109 -6.43 -10.88 12.70
N VAL A 110 -7.02 -10.33 13.75
CA VAL A 110 -6.36 -10.10 15.03
C VAL A 110 -6.31 -11.41 15.81
N PRO A 111 -5.14 -11.87 16.29
CA PRO A 111 -5.07 -13.08 17.10
C PRO A 111 -5.79 -12.87 18.42
N ALA A 112 -6.73 -13.77 18.78
CA ALA A 112 -7.50 -13.69 20.01
C ALA A 112 -6.63 -13.60 21.28
N ARG A 113 -5.44 -14.25 21.28
CA ARG A 113 -4.50 -14.24 22.41
C ARG A 113 -3.90 -12.85 22.68
N THR A 114 -3.71 -12.01 21.67
CA THR A 114 -3.05 -10.71 21.82
C THR A 114 -4.02 -9.52 21.73
N GLY A 115 -5.22 -9.73 21.19
CA GLY A 115 -6.22 -8.68 21.00
C GLY A 115 -5.81 -7.58 20.02
N ARG A 116 -4.66 -7.72 19.34
CA ARG A 116 -4.12 -6.73 18.39
C ARG A 116 -3.26 -7.36 17.31
N ALA A 117 -3.25 -6.76 16.13
CA ALA A 117 -2.30 -7.09 15.09
C ALA A 117 -0.87 -6.64 15.50
N GLY A 118 0.12 -7.41 15.13
CA GLY A 118 1.52 -7.15 15.45
C GLY A 118 2.46 -7.62 14.35
N PHE A 119 3.75 -7.70 14.67
CA PHE A 119 4.81 -8.10 13.73
C PHE A 119 4.52 -9.45 13.04
N GLN A 120 4.05 -10.45 13.81
CA GLN A 120 3.73 -11.77 13.26
C GLN A 120 2.55 -11.77 12.28
N THR A 121 1.51 -10.98 12.54
CA THR A 121 0.39 -10.81 11.61
C THR A 121 0.82 -10.04 10.36
N GLY A 122 1.71 -9.06 10.54
CA GLY A 122 2.36 -8.32 9.46
C GLY A 122 3.13 -9.24 8.51
N ALA A 123 3.82 -10.24 9.04
CA ALA A 123 4.58 -11.21 8.24
C ALA A 123 3.73 -12.02 7.24
N SER A 124 2.41 -12.11 7.44
CA SER A 124 1.48 -12.70 6.48
C SER A 124 0.86 -11.68 5.53
N VAL A 125 0.34 -10.56 6.07
CA VAL A 125 -0.43 -9.60 5.23
C VAL A 125 0.47 -8.76 4.32
N TYR A 126 1.68 -8.37 4.74
CA TYR A 126 2.54 -7.53 3.90
C TYR A 126 3.14 -8.26 2.70
N PRO A 127 3.50 -9.55 2.73
CA PRO A 127 3.79 -10.31 1.51
C PRO A 127 2.61 -10.35 0.54
N ALA A 128 1.37 -10.48 1.04
CA ALA A 128 0.18 -10.42 0.18
C ALA A 128 0.02 -9.04 -0.48
N VAL A 129 0.23 -7.96 0.27
CA VAL A 129 0.22 -6.60 -0.27
C VAL A 129 1.35 -6.41 -1.29
N GLN A 130 2.54 -6.96 -1.05
CA GLN A 130 3.65 -6.87 -2.02
C GLN A 130 3.33 -7.60 -3.32
N ASN A 131 2.77 -8.83 -3.26
CA ASN A 131 2.32 -9.55 -4.45
C ASN A 131 1.28 -8.75 -5.24
N LEU A 132 0.29 -8.16 -4.55
CA LEU A 132 -0.70 -7.24 -5.10
C LEU A 132 -0.01 -6.10 -5.87
N MET A 133 0.93 -5.40 -5.26
CA MET A 133 1.62 -4.26 -5.86
C MET A 133 2.50 -4.66 -7.07
N LEU A 134 3.16 -5.81 -6.99
CA LEU A 134 3.92 -6.35 -8.12
C LEU A 134 3.01 -6.71 -9.29
N ARG A 135 1.87 -7.36 -9.01
CA ARG A 135 0.90 -7.69 -10.06
C ARG A 135 0.31 -6.44 -10.68
N ALA A 136 -0.08 -5.44 -9.89
CA ALA A 136 -0.53 -4.16 -10.40
C ALA A 136 0.51 -3.54 -11.35
N ARG A 137 1.79 -3.52 -10.94
CA ARG A 137 2.88 -3.00 -11.78
C ARG A 137 3.07 -3.80 -13.06
N SER A 138 2.94 -5.13 -13.03
CA SER A 138 3.03 -5.96 -14.23
C SER A 138 1.94 -5.66 -15.26
N LEU A 139 0.81 -5.17 -14.81
CA LEU A 139 -0.33 -4.75 -15.63
C LEU A 139 -0.27 -3.27 -16.09
N GLY A 140 0.80 -2.54 -15.72
CA GLY A 140 0.94 -1.11 -16.03
C GLY A 140 0.27 -0.18 -15.02
N LEU A 141 -0.37 -0.71 -14.00
CA LEU A 141 -0.99 0.05 -12.92
C LEU A 141 0.07 0.57 -11.92
N GLY A 142 -0.30 1.58 -11.16
CA GLY A 142 0.47 2.15 -10.08
C GLY A 142 -0.20 1.91 -8.74
N THR A 143 0.62 1.78 -7.70
CA THR A 143 0.17 1.61 -6.32
C THR A 143 1.10 2.31 -5.34
N VAL A 144 0.59 2.60 -4.15
CA VAL A 144 1.41 2.94 -2.98
C VAL A 144 0.83 2.28 -1.74
N LEU A 145 1.68 1.65 -0.93
CA LEU A 145 1.29 1.17 0.39
C LEU A 145 1.36 2.34 1.38
N THR A 146 0.30 2.56 2.15
CA THR A 146 0.33 3.48 3.27
C THR A 146 -0.22 2.85 4.54
N THR A 147 0.40 3.18 5.67
CA THR A 147 -0.02 2.78 7.01
C THR A 147 -0.40 3.98 7.87
N LEU A 148 -0.31 5.19 7.33
CA LEU A 148 -0.56 6.43 8.08
C LEU A 148 -2.04 6.53 8.54
N HIS A 149 -2.97 5.89 7.82
CA HIS A 149 -4.37 5.77 8.19
C HIS A 149 -4.57 5.20 9.61
N ARG A 150 -3.60 4.44 10.11
CA ARG A 150 -3.64 3.83 11.46
C ARG A 150 -3.67 4.87 12.59
N ARG A 151 -3.27 6.12 12.33
CA ARG A 151 -3.42 7.23 13.28
C ARG A 151 -4.87 7.65 13.48
N ASN A 152 -5.74 7.33 12.54
CA ASN A 152 -7.17 7.58 12.58
C ASN A 152 -7.95 6.26 12.38
N ARG A 153 -7.41 5.18 12.98
CA ARG A 153 -7.88 3.81 12.81
C ARG A 153 -9.37 3.66 13.08
N ASP A 154 -9.82 4.16 14.21
CA ASP A 154 -11.21 3.93 14.66
C ASP A 154 -12.21 4.60 13.72
N ARG A 155 -11.90 5.80 13.22
CA ARG A 155 -12.71 6.45 12.18
C ARG A 155 -12.71 5.67 10.87
N ILE A 156 -11.56 5.16 10.42
CA ILE A 156 -11.45 4.33 9.22
C ILE A 156 -12.26 3.04 9.38
N HIS A 157 -12.16 2.38 10.53
CA HIS A 157 -12.91 1.17 10.83
C HIS A 157 -14.42 1.42 10.85
N ALA A 158 -14.87 2.52 11.46
CA ALA A 158 -16.27 2.91 11.45
C ALA A 158 -16.82 3.18 10.03
N ILE A 159 -16.04 3.88 9.17
CA ILE A 159 -16.42 4.17 7.78
C ILE A 159 -16.60 2.85 7.00
N LEU A 160 -15.70 1.88 7.21
CA LEU A 160 -15.64 0.64 6.43
C LEU A 160 -16.39 -0.54 7.06
N GLY A 161 -16.92 -0.39 8.29
CA GLY A 161 -17.55 -1.46 9.01
C GLY A 161 -16.61 -2.62 9.36
N ILE A 162 -15.32 -2.34 9.62
CA ILE A 162 -14.31 -3.36 9.96
C ILE A 162 -14.56 -3.83 11.39
N PRO A 163 -14.81 -5.13 11.63
CA PRO A 163 -15.07 -5.64 12.96
C PRO A 163 -13.80 -5.72 13.82
N ASP A 164 -13.96 -5.82 15.15
CA ASP A 164 -12.87 -5.78 16.11
C ASP A 164 -11.88 -6.95 16.00
N ASP A 165 -12.30 -8.09 15.44
CA ASP A 165 -11.44 -9.23 15.18
C ASP A 165 -10.56 -9.09 13.92
N TYR A 166 -10.66 -7.93 13.24
CA TYR A 166 -9.78 -7.53 12.13
C TYR A 166 -9.13 -6.16 12.38
N ASP A 167 -7.95 -5.97 11.82
CA ASP A 167 -7.26 -4.69 11.81
C ASP A 167 -6.88 -4.31 10.37
N SER A 168 -6.94 -3.02 10.03
CA SER A 168 -6.48 -2.51 8.75
C SER A 168 -4.95 -2.38 8.76
N ALA A 169 -4.27 -3.24 8.00
CA ALA A 169 -2.81 -3.27 7.93
C ALA A 169 -2.26 -2.21 6.98
N ALA A 170 -2.90 -2.02 5.84
CA ALA A 170 -2.51 -1.03 4.83
C ALA A 170 -3.71 -0.58 4.01
N ILE A 171 -3.63 0.63 3.47
CA ILE A 171 -4.49 1.10 2.37
C ILE A 171 -3.62 1.30 1.15
N ILE A 172 -4.08 0.78 0.01
CA ILE A 172 -3.36 0.76 -1.25
C ILE A 172 -4.22 1.48 -2.31
N PRO A 173 -3.96 2.77 -2.59
CA PRO A 173 -4.45 3.42 -3.80
C PRO A 173 -3.97 2.68 -5.04
N LEU A 174 -4.87 2.41 -5.97
CA LEU A 174 -4.65 1.69 -7.22
C LEU A 174 -5.24 2.45 -8.39
N GLY A 175 -4.46 2.65 -9.45
CA GLY A 175 -4.91 3.33 -10.65
C GLY A 175 -3.83 3.40 -11.72
N TRP A 176 -4.15 4.04 -12.84
CA TRP A 176 -3.18 4.31 -13.89
C TRP A 176 -2.30 5.49 -13.46
N PRO A 177 -0.97 5.36 -13.54
CA PRO A 177 -0.08 6.47 -13.18
C PRO A 177 -0.29 7.69 -14.10
N ALA A 178 -0.36 8.89 -13.51
CA ALA A 178 -0.50 10.14 -14.28
C ALA A 178 0.74 10.46 -15.10
N VAL A 179 1.91 9.97 -14.69
CA VAL A 179 3.20 10.18 -15.37
C VAL A 179 3.99 8.87 -15.40
N ALA A 180 4.97 8.79 -16.28
CA ALA A 180 5.92 7.69 -16.30
C ALA A 180 6.83 7.74 -15.06
N TYR A 181 7.03 6.60 -14.42
CA TYR A 181 7.94 6.42 -13.29
C TYR A 181 9.11 5.53 -13.71
N GLY A 182 10.32 5.99 -13.48
CA GLY A 182 11.54 5.22 -13.72
C GLY A 182 11.81 4.13 -12.66
N ARG A 183 12.99 3.55 -12.73
CA ARG A 183 13.46 2.54 -11.76
C ARG A 183 13.53 3.10 -10.33
N ASN A 184 13.31 2.24 -9.37
CA ASN A 184 13.58 2.58 -7.97
C ASN A 184 15.10 2.70 -7.74
N ARG A 185 15.49 3.45 -6.70
CA ARG A 185 16.89 3.56 -6.26
C ARG A 185 17.03 2.79 -4.97
N ARG A 186 18.01 1.88 -4.91
CA ARG A 186 18.30 1.07 -3.71
C ARG A 186 19.79 0.99 -3.51
N ALA A 187 20.20 0.86 -2.27
CA ALA A 187 21.56 0.50 -1.94
C ALA A 187 21.88 -0.91 -2.51
N PRO A 188 23.14 -1.20 -2.86
CA PRO A 188 23.52 -2.54 -3.27
C PRO A 188 23.34 -3.54 -2.12
N ALA A 189 23.04 -4.79 -2.44
CA ALA A 189 22.83 -5.83 -1.44
C ALA A 189 24.00 -5.95 -0.45
N SER A 190 25.24 -5.78 -0.92
CA SER A 190 26.45 -5.80 -0.08
C SER A 190 26.45 -4.75 1.04
N ALA A 191 25.75 -3.63 0.86
CA ALA A 191 25.66 -2.59 1.90
C ALA A 191 24.71 -2.93 3.04
N VAL A 192 23.85 -3.94 2.87
CA VAL A 192 22.81 -4.33 3.83
C VAL A 192 22.88 -5.81 4.20
N THR A 193 23.94 -6.51 3.78
CA THR A 193 24.13 -7.94 4.04
C THR A 193 25.29 -8.13 5.02
N MET A 194 25.03 -8.87 6.06
CA MET A 194 26.03 -9.37 7.02
C MET A 194 26.10 -10.88 6.88
N HIS A 195 27.25 -11.49 7.16
CA HIS A 195 27.45 -12.91 7.07
C HIS A 195 27.63 -13.51 8.47
N ASP A 196 26.95 -14.60 8.73
CA ASP A 196 26.95 -15.40 9.95
C ASP A 196 26.46 -14.66 11.20
N ARG A 197 26.90 -13.42 11.43
CA ARG A 197 26.59 -12.63 12.64
C ARG A 197 26.35 -11.16 12.30
N TRP A 198 25.68 -10.48 13.23
CA TRP A 198 25.57 -9.03 13.19
C TRP A 198 26.93 -8.37 13.32
N ASP A 199 27.21 -7.37 12.47
CA ASP A 199 28.41 -6.55 12.51
C ASP A 199 28.03 -5.11 12.86
N PRO A 200 28.32 -4.62 14.08
CA PRO A 200 27.95 -3.29 14.51
C PRO A 200 28.68 -2.17 13.74
N GLU A 201 29.84 -2.43 13.14
CA GLU A 201 30.58 -1.46 12.36
C GLU A 201 29.98 -1.22 10.96
N ARG A 202 29.06 -2.10 10.55
CA ARG A 202 28.35 -2.04 9.26
C ARG A 202 26.85 -1.69 9.40
N ALA A 203 26.40 -1.35 10.60
CA ALA A 203 25.00 -1.05 10.90
C ALA A 203 24.60 0.42 10.62
#